data_7c44dc15282462bb97082f7a5ac821fa
#
_entry.id   7c44dc15282462bb97082f7a5ac821fa
#
_cell.length_a   1.000
_cell.length_b   1.000
_cell.length_c   1.000
_cell.angle_alpha   90.00
_cell.angle_beta   90.00
_cell.angle_gamma   90.00
#
_symmetry.space_group_name_H-M   'P 1'
#
loop_
_entity.id
_entity.type
_entity.pdbx_description
1 polymer ?
#
loop_
_entity_poly.entity_id
_entity_poly.type
_entity_poly.pdbx_seq_one_letter_code
_entity_poly.pdbx_strand_id
1 'polypeptide(L)'
;MFMAESGKSKPTVTNALITLCVLMFMVILFGSKGFVMSLLFDYGLIPSAIGAAGPLSLVTYMFLHANLAHLVSNLFVLHAVGREVERDVGSLRFGLLYLASGIFAGLIHMATNPASDVPVIGASGAIFGLIAVMLLLMPFKVTTALFLPLPGVVMGLLLVLIEVAAVIVSVESGVAHDMHLYGFLIGCIGAFAIDYDRAFRGLVIALLILLALYIWAVYFEGVLMIG
;
A
#
# COMPACT_ATOMS: atom_id res chain seq x y z
N MET A 1 36.38 -20.23 5.48
CA MET A 1 35.28 -19.63 6.25
C MET A 1 34.10 -19.50 5.29
N PHE A 2 33.23 -20.53 5.27
CA PHE A 2 32.05 -20.58 4.39
C PHE A 2 31.06 -19.52 4.88
N MET A 3 30.86 -18.46 4.09
CA MET A 3 29.69 -17.60 4.26
C MET A 3 28.48 -18.45 3.87
N ALA A 4 27.68 -18.79 4.87
CA ALA A 4 26.36 -19.38 4.63
C ALA A 4 25.59 -18.38 3.78
N GLU A 5 25.22 -18.77 2.54
CA GLU A 5 24.19 -18.08 1.78
C GLU A 5 22.94 -18.03 2.69
N SER A 6 22.65 -16.86 3.21
CA SER A 6 21.41 -16.58 3.90
C SER A 6 20.30 -16.88 2.89
N GLY A 7 19.70 -18.07 3.02
CA GLY A 7 18.64 -18.51 2.11
C GLY A 7 17.53 -17.47 2.13
N LYS A 8 17.40 -16.72 1.04
CA LYS A 8 16.31 -15.74 0.85
C LYS A 8 15.00 -16.45 1.12
N SER A 9 14.19 -15.93 2.02
CA SER A 9 12.91 -16.55 2.38
C SER A 9 12.04 -16.68 1.12
N LYS A 10 11.34 -17.82 0.98
CA LYS A 10 10.37 -17.99 -0.09
C LYS A 10 9.19 -17.05 0.19
N PRO A 11 8.63 -16.34 -0.79
CA PRO A 11 7.52 -15.40 -0.58
C PRO A 11 6.18 -16.14 -0.38
N THR A 12 6.09 -16.87 0.75
CA THR A 12 4.95 -17.73 1.07
C THR A 12 3.74 -16.92 1.54
N VAL A 13 3.96 -15.87 2.33
CA VAL A 13 2.88 -15.01 2.85
C VAL A 13 2.33 -14.15 1.73
N THR A 14 3.17 -13.57 0.88
CA THR A 14 2.71 -12.84 -0.32
C THR A 14 1.80 -13.71 -1.19
N ASN A 15 2.22 -14.95 -1.47
CA ASN A 15 1.41 -15.86 -2.29
C ASN A 15 0.11 -16.24 -1.59
N ALA A 16 0.11 -16.45 -0.26
CA ALA A 16 -1.09 -16.74 0.50
C ALA A 16 -2.09 -15.56 0.47
N LEU A 17 -1.61 -14.31 0.63
CA LEU A 17 -2.45 -13.12 0.54
C LEU A 17 -3.07 -12.96 -0.86
N ILE A 18 -2.28 -13.15 -1.93
CA ILE A 18 -2.77 -13.14 -3.31
C ILE A 18 -3.86 -14.20 -3.49
N THR A 19 -3.60 -15.43 -3.06
CA THR A 19 -4.57 -16.53 -3.17
C THR A 19 -5.86 -16.21 -2.43
N LEU A 20 -5.77 -15.65 -1.22
CA LEU A 20 -6.95 -15.29 -0.44
C LEU A 20 -7.78 -14.19 -1.11
N CYS A 21 -7.14 -13.13 -1.65
CA CYS A 21 -7.84 -12.10 -2.42
C CYS A 21 -8.54 -12.68 -3.65
N VAL A 22 -7.88 -13.58 -4.40
CA VAL A 22 -8.50 -14.26 -5.56
C VAL A 22 -9.70 -15.10 -5.14
N LEU A 23 -9.58 -15.91 -4.09
CA LEU A 23 -10.68 -16.74 -3.59
C LEU A 23 -11.88 -15.90 -3.14
N MET A 24 -11.64 -14.81 -2.40
CA MET A 24 -12.70 -13.90 -2.00
C MET A 24 -13.36 -13.21 -3.19
N PHE A 25 -12.58 -12.85 -4.21
CA PHE A 25 -13.14 -12.27 -5.42
C PHE A 25 -13.97 -13.29 -6.23
N MET A 26 -13.58 -14.56 -6.26
CA MET A 26 -14.40 -15.61 -6.87
C MET A 26 -15.74 -15.75 -6.15
N VAL A 27 -15.78 -15.65 -4.81
CA VAL A 27 -17.05 -15.64 -4.05
C VAL A 27 -17.92 -14.45 -4.45
N ILE A 28 -17.32 -13.25 -4.65
CA ILE A 28 -18.02 -12.06 -5.13
C ILE A 28 -18.53 -12.25 -6.56
N LEU A 29 -17.71 -12.79 -7.44
CA LEU A 29 -18.00 -12.96 -8.86
C LEU A 29 -19.19 -13.91 -9.12
N PHE A 30 -19.30 -14.98 -8.35
CA PHE A 30 -20.38 -15.98 -8.47
C PHE A 30 -21.55 -15.75 -7.53
N GLY A 31 -21.46 -14.75 -6.62
CA GLY A 31 -22.51 -14.42 -5.70
C GLY A 31 -23.69 -13.70 -6.36
N SER A 32 -24.91 -13.89 -5.82
CA SER A 32 -26.05 -13.06 -6.20
C SER A 32 -25.82 -11.60 -5.77
N LYS A 33 -26.45 -10.64 -6.44
CA LYS A 33 -26.33 -9.21 -6.08
C LYS A 33 -26.63 -8.94 -4.62
N GLY A 34 -27.69 -9.54 -4.06
CA GLY A 34 -28.04 -9.37 -2.66
C GLY A 34 -26.98 -9.92 -1.70
N PHE A 35 -26.45 -11.10 -2.00
CA PHE A 35 -25.36 -11.69 -1.23
C PHE A 35 -24.09 -10.83 -1.28
N VAL A 36 -23.71 -10.33 -2.45
CA VAL A 36 -22.51 -9.48 -2.61
C VAL A 36 -22.66 -8.17 -1.83
N MET A 37 -23.84 -7.53 -1.91
CA MET A 37 -24.10 -6.31 -1.13
C MET A 37 -24.00 -6.59 0.38
N SER A 38 -24.63 -7.64 0.88
CA SER A 38 -24.50 -8.06 2.29
C SER A 38 -23.04 -8.29 2.67
N LEU A 39 -22.28 -9.04 1.84
CA LEU A 39 -20.86 -9.30 2.09
C LEU A 39 -20.03 -8.00 2.23
N LEU A 40 -20.26 -7.03 1.32
CA LEU A 40 -19.52 -5.77 1.33
C LEU A 40 -19.89 -4.89 2.55
N PHE A 41 -21.17 -4.86 2.94
CA PHE A 41 -21.62 -4.10 4.12
C PHE A 41 -21.24 -4.79 5.45
N ASP A 42 -21.25 -6.13 5.49
CA ASP A 42 -20.95 -6.87 6.71
C ASP A 42 -19.44 -6.96 7.00
N TYR A 43 -18.60 -7.08 5.95
CA TYR A 43 -17.17 -7.35 6.06
C TYR A 43 -16.25 -6.25 5.49
N GLY A 44 -16.80 -5.27 4.77
CA GLY A 44 -16.12 -4.04 4.42
C GLY A 44 -15.95 -3.12 5.63
N LEU A 45 -15.06 -2.16 5.54
CA LEU A 45 -14.82 -1.18 6.60
C LEU A 45 -15.75 0.02 6.40
N ILE A 46 -16.72 0.22 7.28
CA ILE A 46 -17.66 1.36 7.24
C ILE A 46 -17.34 2.29 8.41
N PRO A 47 -16.86 3.53 8.17
CA PRO A 47 -16.49 4.44 9.24
C PRO A 47 -17.61 4.79 10.21
N SER A 48 -18.84 5.03 9.71
CA SER A 48 -19.99 5.40 10.54
C SER A 48 -20.60 4.24 11.33
N ALA A 49 -20.31 2.99 10.94
CA ALA A 49 -20.89 1.81 11.53
C ALA A 49 -19.92 0.64 11.46
N ILE A 50 -19.69 -0.01 12.60
CA ILE A 50 -19.00 -1.30 12.58
C ILE A 50 -20.04 -2.31 12.10
N GLY A 51 -19.86 -2.86 10.88
CA GLY A 51 -20.76 -3.85 10.28
C GLY A 51 -20.89 -5.14 11.11
N ALA A 52 -21.56 -6.16 10.58
CA ALA A 52 -21.79 -7.44 11.28
C ALA A 52 -20.48 -8.13 11.67
N ALA A 53 -19.40 -7.94 10.92
CA ALA A 53 -18.08 -8.44 11.27
C ALA A 53 -17.47 -7.74 12.50
N GLY A 54 -18.02 -6.62 12.96
CA GLY A 54 -17.47 -5.87 14.08
C GLY A 54 -16.02 -5.45 13.85
N PRO A 55 -15.14 -5.51 14.88
CA PRO A 55 -13.71 -5.19 14.75
C PRO A 55 -12.97 -6.04 13.71
N LEU A 56 -13.51 -7.21 13.32
CA LEU A 56 -12.92 -8.06 12.29
C LEU A 56 -12.92 -7.38 10.92
N SER A 57 -13.84 -6.41 10.68
CA SER A 57 -13.87 -5.62 9.45
C SER A 57 -12.56 -4.87 9.20
N LEU A 58 -11.79 -4.52 10.25
CA LEU A 58 -10.43 -3.95 10.14
C LEU A 58 -9.42 -4.89 9.45
N VAL A 59 -9.74 -6.15 9.31
CA VAL A 59 -8.92 -7.14 8.61
C VAL A 59 -9.58 -7.61 7.33
N THR A 60 -10.88 -7.91 7.36
CA THR A 60 -11.58 -8.54 6.24
C THR A 60 -11.70 -7.62 5.02
N TYR A 61 -11.82 -6.30 5.22
CA TYR A 61 -11.91 -5.34 4.14
C TYR A 61 -10.73 -5.41 3.15
N MET A 62 -9.53 -5.77 3.64
CA MET A 62 -8.31 -5.89 2.84
C MET A 62 -8.38 -7.00 1.78
N PHE A 63 -9.31 -7.94 1.90
CA PHE A 63 -9.45 -9.06 1.00
C PHE A 63 -10.60 -8.93 0.01
N LEU A 64 -11.45 -7.91 0.19
CA LEU A 64 -12.59 -7.63 -0.68
C LEU A 64 -12.18 -6.67 -1.80
N HIS A 65 -12.70 -6.88 -3.01
CA HIS A 65 -12.40 -6.03 -4.17
C HIS A 65 -13.66 -5.76 -4.98
N ALA A 66 -13.88 -4.50 -5.36
CA ALA A 66 -15.11 -4.04 -6.02
C ALA A 66 -15.29 -4.61 -7.44
N ASN A 67 -14.18 -4.79 -8.16
CA ASN A 67 -14.19 -5.24 -9.56
C ASN A 67 -12.83 -5.86 -9.94
N LEU A 68 -12.79 -6.46 -11.13
CA LEU A 68 -11.60 -7.14 -11.62
C LEU A 68 -10.37 -6.21 -11.77
N ALA A 69 -10.57 -4.97 -12.22
CA ALA A 69 -9.47 -4.03 -12.39
C ALA A 69 -8.86 -3.67 -11.02
N HIS A 70 -9.70 -3.46 -9.99
CA HIS A 70 -9.28 -3.21 -8.62
C HIS A 70 -8.50 -4.41 -8.05
N LEU A 71 -8.99 -5.63 -8.25
CA LEU A 71 -8.25 -6.84 -7.83
C LEU A 71 -6.91 -6.94 -8.54
N VAL A 72 -6.89 -6.88 -9.88
CA VAL A 72 -5.68 -7.09 -10.68
C VAL A 72 -4.61 -6.05 -10.35
N SER A 73 -4.98 -4.77 -10.21
CA SER A 73 -4.02 -3.71 -9.82
C SER A 73 -3.41 -3.98 -8.45
N ASN A 74 -4.22 -4.34 -7.45
CA ASN A 74 -3.71 -4.68 -6.12
C ASN A 74 -2.79 -5.91 -6.15
N LEU A 75 -3.20 -6.98 -6.83
CA LEU A 75 -2.39 -8.21 -6.90
C LEU A 75 -1.09 -8.01 -7.67
N PHE A 76 -1.10 -7.18 -8.71
CA PHE A 76 0.08 -6.88 -9.48
C PHE A 76 1.14 -6.17 -8.61
N VAL A 77 0.74 -5.11 -7.88
CA VAL A 77 1.65 -4.39 -6.98
C VAL A 77 2.07 -5.29 -5.81
N LEU A 78 1.13 -6.03 -5.21
CA LEU A 78 1.44 -6.96 -4.12
C LEU A 78 2.44 -8.05 -4.57
N HIS A 79 2.30 -8.57 -5.79
CA HIS A 79 3.25 -9.52 -6.35
C HIS A 79 4.64 -8.91 -6.55
N ALA A 80 4.72 -7.71 -7.15
CA ALA A 80 5.98 -7.07 -7.50
C ALA A 80 6.73 -6.55 -6.25
N VAL A 81 6.04 -5.85 -5.36
CA VAL A 81 6.62 -5.25 -4.15
C VAL A 81 6.67 -6.26 -3.01
N GLY A 82 5.56 -6.95 -2.75
CA GLY A 82 5.42 -7.85 -1.60
C GLY A 82 6.46 -8.95 -1.59
N ARG A 83 6.72 -9.58 -2.74
CA ARG A 83 7.74 -10.65 -2.83
C ARG A 83 9.15 -10.16 -2.53
N GLU A 84 9.49 -8.96 -2.95
CA GLU A 84 10.82 -8.40 -2.67
C GLU A 84 10.95 -8.00 -1.21
N VAL A 85 9.91 -7.36 -0.64
CA VAL A 85 9.88 -7.01 0.79
C VAL A 85 9.93 -8.28 1.64
N GLU A 86 9.10 -9.29 1.36
CA GLU A 86 9.09 -10.55 2.13
C GLU A 86 10.44 -11.27 2.11
N ARG A 87 11.13 -11.27 0.95
CA ARG A 87 12.49 -11.84 0.83
C ARG A 87 13.53 -11.10 1.64
N ASP A 88 13.38 -9.79 1.80
CA ASP A 88 14.33 -8.93 2.51
C ASP A 88 14.12 -8.99 4.04
N VAL A 89 12.87 -8.80 4.49
CA VAL A 89 12.57 -8.68 5.93
C VAL A 89 12.15 -9.99 6.59
N GLY A 90 11.84 -11.03 5.80
CA GLY A 90 11.33 -12.33 6.26
C GLY A 90 9.80 -12.35 6.39
N SER A 91 9.22 -13.57 6.26
CA SER A 91 7.76 -13.76 6.16
C SER A 91 6.99 -13.26 7.39
N LEU A 92 7.52 -13.45 8.61
CA LEU A 92 6.84 -12.99 9.83
C LEU A 92 6.74 -11.45 9.88
N ARG A 93 7.87 -10.75 9.68
CA ARG A 93 7.88 -9.29 9.69
C ARG A 93 7.04 -8.71 8.55
N PHE A 94 7.10 -9.33 7.38
CA PHE A 94 6.27 -8.98 6.24
C PHE A 94 4.78 -9.08 6.56
N GLY A 95 4.33 -10.21 7.12
CA GLY A 95 2.93 -10.42 7.51
C GLY A 95 2.46 -9.40 8.56
N LEU A 96 3.29 -9.14 9.58
CA LEU A 96 2.99 -8.13 10.60
C LEU A 96 2.91 -6.72 10.01
N LEU A 97 3.82 -6.36 9.10
CA LEU A 97 3.79 -5.07 8.40
C LEU A 97 2.53 -4.90 7.56
N TYR A 98 2.18 -5.91 6.76
CA TYR A 98 0.98 -5.89 5.93
C TYR A 98 -0.28 -5.69 6.77
N LEU A 99 -0.45 -6.49 7.81
CA LEU A 99 -1.61 -6.41 8.70
C LEU A 99 -1.64 -5.08 9.48
N ALA A 100 -0.51 -4.66 10.06
CA ALA A 100 -0.44 -3.40 10.79
C ALA A 100 -0.76 -2.21 9.88
N SER A 101 -0.16 -2.15 8.68
CA SER A 101 -0.42 -1.06 7.73
C SER A 101 -1.91 -0.99 7.37
N GLY A 102 -2.55 -2.12 7.06
CA GLY A 102 -3.98 -2.15 6.77
C GLY A 102 -4.84 -1.78 7.97
N ILE A 103 -4.64 -2.42 9.12
CA ILE A 103 -5.45 -2.18 10.32
C ILE A 103 -5.37 -0.72 10.76
N PHE A 104 -4.15 -0.17 10.89
CA PHE A 104 -4.00 1.21 11.34
C PHE A 104 -4.45 2.23 10.30
N ALA A 105 -4.26 1.96 8.98
CA ALA A 105 -4.86 2.79 7.94
C ALA A 105 -6.38 2.84 8.08
N GLY A 106 -7.02 1.69 8.29
CA GLY A 106 -8.46 1.60 8.52
C GLY A 106 -8.92 2.35 9.77
N LEU A 107 -8.21 2.20 10.89
CA LEU A 107 -8.52 2.91 12.14
C LEU A 107 -8.42 4.43 11.99
N ILE A 108 -7.36 4.93 11.33
CA ILE A 108 -7.17 6.36 11.10
C ILE A 108 -8.26 6.88 10.14
N HIS A 109 -8.56 6.14 9.07
CA HIS A 109 -9.63 6.50 8.14
C HIS A 109 -10.98 6.60 8.83
N MET A 110 -11.35 5.66 9.69
CA MET A 110 -12.59 5.74 10.50
C MET A 110 -12.59 6.98 11.39
N ALA A 111 -11.47 7.31 12.00
CA ALA A 111 -11.36 8.47 12.90
C ALA A 111 -11.45 9.81 12.13
N THR A 112 -10.96 9.86 10.89
CA THR A 112 -10.95 11.08 10.06
C THR A 112 -12.24 11.24 9.23
N ASN A 113 -12.99 10.15 9.00
CA ASN A 113 -14.22 10.14 8.21
C ASN A 113 -15.43 9.54 8.98
N PRO A 114 -15.70 9.93 10.24
CA PRO A 114 -16.61 9.20 11.11
C PRO A 114 -18.08 9.20 10.63
N ALA A 115 -18.45 10.09 9.72
CA ALA A 115 -19.78 10.18 9.15
C ALA A 115 -19.97 9.41 7.84
N SER A 116 -18.89 8.80 7.29
CA SER A 116 -18.98 8.06 6.03
C SER A 116 -19.69 6.72 6.23
N ASP A 117 -20.72 6.47 5.44
CA ASP A 117 -21.46 5.20 5.37
C ASP A 117 -21.05 4.34 4.15
N VAL A 118 -20.06 4.77 3.41
CA VAL A 118 -19.53 4.06 2.25
C VAL A 118 -18.54 3.00 2.70
N PRO A 119 -18.74 1.71 2.34
CA PRO A 119 -17.79 0.66 2.66
C PRO A 119 -16.47 0.86 1.92
N VAL A 120 -15.36 0.87 2.66
CA VAL A 120 -14.02 0.80 2.10
C VAL A 120 -13.60 -0.64 2.00
N ILE A 121 -13.03 -1.03 0.85
CA ILE A 121 -12.56 -2.38 0.53
C ILE A 121 -11.27 -2.31 -0.27
N GLY A 122 -10.41 -3.31 -0.16
CA GLY A 122 -9.17 -3.46 -0.94
C GLY A 122 -7.92 -3.60 -0.09
N ALA A 123 -6.92 -4.26 -0.65
CA ALA A 123 -5.62 -4.49 -0.03
C ALA A 123 -4.70 -3.26 -0.05
N SER A 124 -5.09 -2.20 -0.75
CA SER A 124 -4.21 -1.10 -1.14
C SER A 124 -3.60 -0.34 0.04
N GLY A 125 -4.34 -0.09 1.12
CA GLY A 125 -3.79 0.54 2.32
C GLY A 125 -2.61 -0.26 2.90
N ALA A 126 -2.75 -1.59 2.99
CA ALA A 126 -1.65 -2.46 3.42
C ALA A 126 -0.49 -2.49 2.42
N ILE A 127 -0.78 -2.50 1.11
CA ILE A 127 0.21 -2.49 0.03
C ILE A 127 1.02 -1.19 0.05
N PHE A 128 0.41 -0.04 0.31
CA PHE A 128 1.13 1.23 0.46
C PHE A 128 2.11 1.20 1.63
N GLY A 129 1.80 0.48 2.69
CA GLY A 129 2.77 0.20 3.75
C GLY A 129 4.00 -0.57 3.26
N LEU A 130 3.81 -1.58 2.41
CA LEU A 130 4.92 -2.33 1.81
C LEU A 130 5.74 -1.47 0.82
N ILE A 131 5.08 -0.55 0.09
CA ILE A 131 5.74 0.43 -0.78
C ILE A 131 6.65 1.35 0.04
N ALA A 132 6.21 1.82 1.19
CA ALA A 132 7.03 2.61 2.11
C ALA A 132 8.27 1.85 2.60
N VAL A 133 8.08 0.58 2.99
CA VAL A 133 9.20 -0.29 3.39
C VAL A 133 10.20 -0.47 2.24
N MET A 134 9.72 -0.70 1.02
CA MET A 134 10.58 -0.83 -0.16
C MET A 134 11.35 0.46 -0.44
N LEU A 135 10.69 1.61 -0.38
CA LEU A 135 11.30 2.93 -0.55
C LEU A 135 12.44 3.16 0.44
N LEU A 136 12.22 2.83 1.72
CA LEU A 136 13.15 3.15 2.80
C LEU A 136 14.26 2.11 2.97
N LEU A 137 13.93 0.80 2.88
CA LEU A 137 14.92 -0.25 3.10
C LEU A 137 15.64 -0.71 1.83
N MET A 138 15.02 -0.52 0.66
CA MET A 138 15.51 -1.01 -0.62
C MET A 138 15.41 0.05 -1.73
N PRO A 139 15.93 1.30 -1.53
CA PRO A 139 15.68 2.43 -2.43
C PRO A 139 16.10 2.18 -3.88
N PHE A 140 17.16 1.39 -4.10
CA PHE A 140 17.69 1.10 -5.44
C PHE A 140 17.23 -0.25 -6.01
N LYS A 141 16.43 -1.02 -5.26
CA LYS A 141 15.87 -2.27 -5.78
C LYS A 141 14.88 -1.98 -6.90
N VAL A 142 15.15 -2.52 -8.08
CA VAL A 142 14.26 -2.35 -9.24
C VAL A 142 13.03 -3.23 -9.07
N THR A 143 11.85 -2.64 -9.28
CA THR A 143 10.54 -3.29 -9.29
C THR A 143 9.76 -2.89 -10.53
N THR A 144 8.85 -3.75 -10.98
CA THR A 144 7.95 -3.50 -12.12
C THR A 144 6.52 -3.19 -11.70
N ALA A 145 6.33 -2.73 -10.45
CA ALA A 145 4.99 -2.47 -9.87
C ALA A 145 4.14 -1.46 -10.66
N LEU A 146 4.74 -0.64 -11.52
CA LEU A 146 4.06 0.29 -12.44
C LEU A 146 4.22 -0.12 -13.91
N PHE A 147 4.42 -1.41 -14.20
CA PHE A 147 4.71 -1.95 -15.55
C PHE A 147 6.04 -1.46 -16.15
N LEU A 148 6.73 -0.54 -15.51
CA LEU A 148 8.05 -0.05 -15.86
C LEU A 148 9.06 -0.48 -14.78
N PRO A 149 10.28 -0.86 -15.16
CA PRO A 149 11.34 -1.19 -14.21
C PRO A 149 11.86 0.09 -13.55
N LEU A 150 11.40 0.37 -12.33
CA LEU A 150 11.78 1.56 -11.55
C LEU A 150 12.47 1.17 -10.24
N PRO A 151 13.47 1.94 -9.78
CA PRO A 151 13.98 1.84 -8.42
C PRO A 151 12.88 2.05 -7.38
N GLY A 152 12.95 1.33 -6.25
CA GLY A 152 11.94 1.38 -5.19
C GLY A 152 11.66 2.80 -4.68
N VAL A 153 12.71 3.64 -4.56
CA VAL A 153 12.55 5.04 -4.15
C VAL A 153 11.77 5.86 -5.19
N VAL A 154 12.05 5.68 -6.48
CA VAL A 154 11.35 6.42 -7.55
C VAL A 154 9.88 5.99 -7.62
N MET A 155 9.65 4.68 -7.61
CA MET A 155 8.29 4.11 -7.61
C MET A 155 7.49 4.57 -6.39
N GLY A 156 8.07 4.47 -5.19
CA GLY A 156 7.40 4.86 -3.96
C GLY A 156 7.12 6.37 -3.88
N LEU A 157 8.06 7.22 -4.27
CA LEU A 157 7.85 8.68 -4.33
C LEU A 157 6.77 9.05 -5.35
N LEU A 158 6.81 8.45 -6.54
CA LEU A 158 5.80 8.71 -7.58
C LEU A 158 4.39 8.37 -7.06
N LEU A 159 4.21 7.19 -6.48
CA LEU A 159 2.92 6.75 -5.97
C LEU A 159 2.43 7.63 -4.81
N VAL A 160 3.27 7.93 -3.82
CA VAL A 160 2.84 8.76 -2.69
C VAL A 160 2.52 10.20 -3.12
N LEU A 161 3.26 10.78 -4.08
CA LEU A 161 2.97 12.11 -4.61
C LEU A 161 1.64 12.15 -5.38
N ILE A 162 1.30 11.09 -6.12
CA ILE A 162 -0.01 10.95 -6.78
C ILE A 162 -1.12 10.93 -5.72
N GLU A 163 -0.98 10.17 -4.64
CA GLU A 163 -1.99 10.11 -3.57
C GLU A 163 -2.13 11.44 -2.83
N VAL A 164 -1.02 12.11 -2.53
CA VAL A 164 -1.06 13.46 -1.92
C VAL A 164 -1.78 14.45 -2.84
N ALA A 165 -1.47 14.44 -4.13
CA ALA A 165 -2.14 15.31 -5.10
C ALA A 165 -3.64 14.99 -5.19
N ALA A 166 -4.02 13.71 -5.21
CA ALA A 166 -5.42 13.29 -5.25
C ALA A 166 -6.22 13.75 -4.03
N VAL A 167 -5.62 13.68 -2.83
CA VAL A 167 -6.24 14.21 -1.60
C VAL A 167 -6.39 15.73 -1.65
N ILE A 168 -5.34 16.46 -2.07
CA ILE A 168 -5.37 17.93 -2.14
C ILE A 168 -6.42 18.44 -3.14
N VAL A 169 -6.53 17.80 -4.31
CA VAL A 169 -7.48 18.18 -5.37
C VAL A 169 -8.87 17.61 -5.09
N SER A 170 -9.05 16.82 -4.04
CA SER A 170 -10.33 16.18 -3.67
C SER A 170 -10.94 15.38 -4.83
N VAL A 171 -10.13 14.50 -5.44
CA VAL A 171 -10.58 13.67 -6.56
C VAL A 171 -11.64 12.67 -6.08
N GLU A 172 -12.87 12.86 -6.50
CA GLU A 172 -13.96 11.90 -6.29
C GLU A 172 -13.82 10.71 -7.25
N SER A 173 -12.99 9.74 -6.89
CA SER A 173 -12.68 8.57 -7.73
C SER A 173 -13.28 7.26 -7.22
N GLY A 174 -13.96 7.27 -6.07
CA GLY A 174 -14.35 6.05 -5.35
C GLY A 174 -13.16 5.29 -4.74
N VAL A 175 -11.97 5.93 -4.69
CA VAL A 175 -10.75 5.43 -4.05
C VAL A 175 -10.50 6.22 -2.76
N ALA A 176 -10.25 5.51 -1.65
CA ALA A 176 -9.90 6.12 -0.38
C ALA A 176 -8.38 6.49 -0.38
N HIS A 177 -8.02 7.58 -1.05
CA HIS A 177 -6.64 8.04 -1.20
C HIS A 177 -5.95 8.31 0.14
N ASP A 178 -6.69 8.78 1.13
CA ASP A 178 -6.22 8.99 2.50
C ASP A 178 -5.75 7.68 3.16
N MET A 179 -6.45 6.57 2.94
CA MET A 179 -6.04 5.26 3.44
C MET A 179 -4.70 4.79 2.88
N HIS A 180 -4.41 5.11 1.62
CA HIS A 180 -3.11 4.84 1.02
C HIS A 180 -2.00 5.60 1.75
N LEU A 181 -2.22 6.89 2.04
CA LEU A 181 -1.26 7.71 2.78
C LEU A 181 -1.09 7.23 4.23
N TYR A 182 -2.17 6.84 4.91
CA TYR A 182 -2.08 6.28 6.26
C TYR A 182 -1.30 4.97 6.27
N GLY A 183 -1.60 4.06 5.35
CA GLY A 183 -0.85 2.81 5.19
C GLY A 183 0.63 3.05 4.92
N PHE A 184 0.96 4.00 4.05
CA PHE A 184 2.33 4.40 3.77
C PHE A 184 3.05 4.91 5.03
N LEU A 185 2.43 5.77 5.82
CA LEU A 185 3.00 6.27 7.08
C LEU A 185 3.28 5.15 8.09
N ILE A 186 2.35 4.20 8.25
CA ILE A 186 2.56 3.04 9.11
C ILE A 186 3.72 2.17 8.59
N GLY A 187 3.81 1.99 7.28
CA GLY A 187 4.94 1.30 6.65
C GLY A 187 6.28 1.99 6.88
N CYS A 188 6.32 3.33 6.87
CA CYS A 188 7.52 4.09 7.25
C CYS A 188 7.93 3.77 8.69
N ILE A 189 7.01 3.84 9.65
CA ILE A 189 7.27 3.49 11.05
C ILE A 189 7.81 2.05 11.14
N GLY A 190 7.17 1.11 10.43
CA GLY A 190 7.59 -0.28 10.38
C GLY A 190 9.00 -0.47 9.80
N ALA A 191 9.37 0.29 8.76
CA ALA A 191 10.72 0.25 8.19
C ALA A 191 11.78 0.68 9.21
N PHE A 192 11.55 1.77 9.95
CA PHE A 192 12.43 2.22 11.01
C PHE A 192 12.53 1.23 12.18
N ALA A 193 11.43 0.56 12.52
CA ALA A 193 11.42 -0.47 13.56
C ALA A 193 12.18 -1.74 13.14
N ILE A 194 12.26 -2.04 11.83
CA ILE A 194 12.98 -3.22 11.31
C ILE A 194 14.48 -2.96 11.22
N ASP A 195 14.88 -1.83 10.63
CA ASP A 195 16.28 -1.46 10.43
C ASP A 195 16.40 0.06 10.32
N TYR A 196 16.71 0.69 11.47
CA TYR A 196 16.79 2.15 11.58
C TYR A 196 17.81 2.75 10.62
N ASP A 197 19.01 2.17 10.54
CA ASP A 197 20.10 2.72 9.74
C ASP A 197 19.81 2.67 8.24
N ARG A 198 19.22 1.56 7.77
CA ARG A 198 18.78 1.43 6.37
C ARG A 198 17.63 2.39 6.08
N ALA A 199 16.62 2.46 6.95
CA ALA A 199 15.47 3.34 6.78
C ALA A 199 15.89 4.82 6.78
N PHE A 200 16.80 5.22 7.67
CA PHE A 200 17.32 6.59 7.70
C PHE A 200 18.08 6.94 6.40
N ARG A 201 18.95 6.05 5.91
CA ARG A 201 19.62 6.25 4.61
C ARG A 201 18.63 6.35 3.45
N GLY A 202 17.61 5.49 3.41
CA GLY A 202 16.56 5.55 2.41
C GLY A 202 15.77 6.85 2.46
N LEU A 203 15.44 7.33 3.65
CA LEU A 203 14.78 8.64 3.85
C LEU A 203 15.65 9.78 3.32
N VAL A 204 16.94 9.81 3.65
CA VAL A 204 17.87 10.83 3.14
C VAL A 204 17.93 10.78 1.61
N ILE A 205 18.02 9.61 1.00
CA ILE A 205 18.01 9.46 -0.46
C ILE A 205 16.70 10.01 -1.05
N ALA A 206 15.55 9.67 -0.47
CA ALA A 206 14.25 10.15 -0.93
C ALA A 206 14.16 11.68 -0.84
N LEU A 207 14.61 12.28 0.27
CA LEU A 207 14.62 13.73 0.46
C LEU A 207 15.56 14.44 -0.52
N LEU A 208 16.74 13.88 -0.80
CA LEU A 208 17.67 14.42 -1.79
C LEU A 208 17.08 14.38 -3.21
N ILE A 209 16.38 13.32 -3.57
CA ILE A 209 15.69 13.24 -4.86
C ILE A 209 14.58 14.29 -4.95
N LEU A 210 13.76 14.44 -3.90
CA LEU A 210 12.71 15.47 -3.87
C LEU A 210 13.29 16.88 -3.94
N LEU A 211 14.39 17.14 -3.22
CA LEU A 211 15.08 18.43 -3.30
C LEU A 211 15.62 18.71 -4.71
N ALA A 212 16.24 17.71 -5.33
CA ALA A 212 16.75 17.85 -6.70
C ALA A 212 15.62 18.12 -7.71
N LEU A 213 14.49 17.42 -7.59
CA LEU A 213 13.30 17.67 -8.42
C LEU A 213 12.71 19.06 -8.18
N TYR A 214 12.65 19.52 -6.93
CA TYR A 214 12.19 20.86 -6.59
C TYR A 214 13.10 21.95 -7.22
N ILE A 215 14.43 21.83 -7.03
CA ILE A 215 15.40 22.77 -7.62
C ILE A 215 15.27 22.78 -9.15
N TRP A 216 15.14 21.62 -9.77
CA TRP A 216 14.95 21.52 -11.22
C TRP A 216 13.65 22.21 -11.68
N ALA A 217 12.53 21.97 -10.99
CA ALA A 217 11.25 22.59 -11.31
C ALA A 217 11.32 24.13 -11.20
N VAL A 218 11.89 24.66 -10.12
CA VAL A 218 12.06 26.12 -9.92
C VAL A 218 12.98 26.73 -10.98
N TYR A 219 14.07 26.06 -11.34
CA TYR A 219 14.97 26.50 -12.40
C TYR A 219 14.25 26.55 -13.77
N PHE A 220 13.47 25.51 -14.09
CA PHE A 220 12.73 25.45 -15.35
C PHE A 220 11.62 26.49 -15.43
N GLU A 221 10.87 26.74 -14.35
CA GLU A 221 9.90 27.84 -14.29
C GLU A 221 10.57 29.21 -14.51
N GLY A 222 11.73 29.42 -13.87
CA GLY A 222 12.52 30.64 -14.06
C GLY A 222 12.98 30.85 -15.50
N VAL A 223 13.36 29.78 -16.21
CA VAL A 223 13.78 29.86 -17.63
C VAL A 223 12.60 30.14 -18.54
N LEU A 224 11.42 29.55 -18.29
CA LEU A 224 10.22 29.78 -19.12
C LEU A 224 9.62 31.19 -18.94
N MET A 225 9.87 31.84 -17.79
CA MET A 225 9.39 33.24 -17.55
C MET A 225 10.30 34.32 -18.16
N ILE A 226 11.52 33.95 -18.56
CA ILE A 226 12.50 34.92 -19.13
C ILE A 226 12.57 34.84 -20.66
N GLY A 227 11.95 33.85 -21.28
CA GLY A 227 11.86 33.66 -22.75
C GLY A 227 10.48 34.03 -23.31
#